data_12b3190658c28f62e11c969f29cd0787
#
_entry.id   12b3190658c28f62e11c969f29cd0787
#
_cell.length_a   1.000
_cell.length_b   1.000
_cell.length_c   1.000
_cell.angle_alpha   90.00
_cell.angle_beta   90.00
_cell.angle_gamma   90.00
#
_symmetry.space_group_name_H-M   'P 1'
#
loop_
_entity.id
_entity.type
_entity.pdbx_description
1 polymer ?
#
loop_
_entity_poly.entity_id
_entity_poly.type
_entity_poly.pdbx_seq_one_letter_code
_entity_poly.pdbx_strand_id
1 'polypeptide(L)'
;MGRPEGRDASLSLAPAAARLSELLGQSVRFIDDCVGDKVRQMVRHSPCGSIVMLENLRFYKEEEADDMVFAKSLAKSTGAAFFVQDGFGAAHRAHASTHAITLCLPSFAGLLLEKEYTMITRAMEAPARPLVAVIGGAKVSDKIDLIRRFIDKADTILIGGAMANTFLQFKGYQIGKSVVEDGQQDVLRGIYQAAADKVGPEHVDDLLVLPKDVAVGTDTSDATQQRREVAIERIGEGDMALDIGSQSIDRFTSVIKHAKTIVWNGPVGFSEIKSFSYGSARTALAIAANSDAVSIVGGGDTADFVLKWGGDDGAGFTHVSTGGGASMELMSGKSLPGVESLLDAYGPGVVH
;
A
#
# COMPACT_ATOMS: atom_id res chain seq x y z
N MET A 1 -13.33 1.65 -10.02
CA MET A 1 -13.81 0.27 -10.06
C MET A 1 -14.82 -0.01 -8.96
N GLY A 2 -14.64 0.45 -7.74
CA GLY A 2 -15.62 0.27 -6.66
C GLY A 2 -15.88 -1.21 -6.27
N ARG A 3 -16.98 -1.42 -5.57
CA ARG A 3 -17.50 -2.75 -5.21
C ARG A 3 -18.98 -2.82 -5.64
N PRO A 4 -19.26 -2.92 -6.95
CA PRO A 4 -20.62 -2.97 -7.47
C PRO A 4 -21.25 -4.34 -7.15
N GLU A 5 -22.54 -4.34 -6.82
CA GLU A 5 -23.35 -5.57 -6.72
C GLU A 5 -23.96 -5.96 -8.09
N GLY A 6 -23.53 -5.30 -9.15
CA GLY A 6 -24.02 -5.44 -10.53
C GLY A 6 -23.70 -4.18 -11.33
N ARG A 7 -24.38 -3.97 -12.46
CA ARG A 7 -24.14 -2.82 -13.33
C ARG A 7 -24.61 -1.51 -12.67
N ASP A 8 -23.65 -0.61 -12.43
CA ASP A 8 -23.86 0.72 -11.83
C ASP A 8 -23.17 1.77 -12.70
N ALA A 9 -23.96 2.70 -13.28
CA ALA A 9 -23.47 3.75 -14.15
C ALA A 9 -22.45 4.69 -13.47
N SER A 10 -22.54 4.87 -12.16
CA SER A 10 -21.60 5.70 -11.38
C SER A 10 -20.20 5.07 -11.30
N LEU A 11 -20.09 3.78 -11.53
CA LEU A 11 -18.86 2.99 -11.52
C LEU A 11 -18.40 2.58 -12.93
N SER A 12 -18.99 3.18 -13.98
CA SER A 12 -18.57 2.96 -15.37
C SER A 12 -17.14 3.47 -15.60
N LEU A 13 -16.41 2.77 -16.46
CA LEU A 13 -15.06 3.15 -16.88
C LEU A 13 -15.03 4.13 -18.07
N ALA A 14 -16.20 4.59 -18.56
CA ALA A 14 -16.25 5.58 -19.65
C ALA A 14 -15.44 6.87 -19.34
N PRO A 15 -15.50 7.47 -18.13
CA PRO A 15 -14.65 8.62 -17.79
C PRO A 15 -13.15 8.29 -17.82
N ALA A 16 -12.77 7.07 -17.41
CA ALA A 16 -11.37 6.62 -17.43
C ALA A 16 -10.87 6.47 -18.87
N ALA A 17 -11.70 5.93 -19.79
CA ALA A 17 -11.35 5.86 -21.20
C ALA A 17 -11.16 7.23 -21.85
N ALA A 18 -12.02 8.20 -21.52
CA ALA A 18 -11.87 9.58 -21.97
C ALA A 18 -10.55 10.20 -21.48
N ARG A 19 -10.25 10.05 -20.17
CA ARG A 19 -9.01 10.56 -19.60
C ARG A 19 -7.77 9.89 -20.18
N LEU A 20 -7.82 8.59 -20.42
CA LEU A 20 -6.72 7.86 -21.07
C LEU A 20 -6.48 8.35 -22.49
N SER A 21 -7.56 8.65 -23.25
CA SER A 21 -7.43 9.25 -24.59
C SER A 21 -6.69 10.59 -24.56
N GLU A 22 -7.01 11.47 -23.59
CA GLU A 22 -6.32 12.76 -23.42
C GLU A 22 -4.84 12.56 -23.10
N LEU A 23 -4.50 11.68 -22.17
CA LEU A 23 -3.11 11.44 -21.75
C LEU A 23 -2.26 10.82 -22.86
N LEU A 24 -2.84 9.95 -23.68
CA LEU A 24 -2.14 9.30 -24.79
C LEU A 24 -2.09 10.16 -26.06
N GLY A 25 -2.89 11.22 -26.15
CA GLY A 25 -3.04 12.01 -27.37
C GLY A 25 -3.63 11.23 -28.55
N GLN A 26 -4.31 10.10 -28.27
CA GLN A 26 -4.96 9.26 -29.27
C GLN A 26 -6.28 8.67 -28.76
N SER A 27 -7.18 8.32 -29.68
CA SER A 27 -8.51 7.80 -29.32
C SER A 27 -8.42 6.44 -28.62
N VAL A 28 -9.03 6.34 -27.44
CA VAL A 28 -9.33 5.06 -26.76
C VAL A 28 -10.80 4.74 -26.97
N ARG A 29 -11.08 3.64 -27.65
CA ARG A 29 -12.44 3.20 -27.91
C ARG A 29 -13.02 2.52 -26.68
N PHE A 30 -14.05 3.12 -26.09
CA PHE A 30 -14.77 2.51 -24.97
C PHE A 30 -15.85 1.55 -25.49
N ILE A 31 -15.92 0.36 -24.87
CA ILE A 31 -16.99 -0.62 -25.10
C ILE A 31 -17.72 -0.82 -23.77
N ASP A 32 -19.00 -0.52 -23.73
CA ASP A 32 -19.85 -0.55 -22.56
C ASP A 32 -20.26 -1.97 -22.11
N ASP A 33 -19.39 -2.95 -22.37
CA ASP A 33 -19.51 -4.32 -21.92
C ASP A 33 -18.12 -5.00 -21.88
N CYS A 34 -18.05 -6.22 -21.31
CA CYS A 34 -16.80 -6.97 -21.13
C CYS A 34 -16.76 -8.24 -21.98
N VAL A 35 -17.88 -8.87 -22.23
CA VAL A 35 -17.99 -10.16 -22.92
C VAL A 35 -19.16 -10.18 -23.91
N GLY A 36 -19.20 -11.20 -24.77
CA GLY A 36 -20.30 -11.44 -25.69
C GLY A 36 -20.07 -10.95 -27.11
N ASP A 37 -21.10 -11.13 -27.95
CA ASP A 37 -21.00 -10.88 -29.41
C ASP A 37 -20.81 -9.39 -29.73
N LYS A 38 -21.40 -8.49 -28.94
CA LYS A 38 -21.22 -7.06 -29.10
C LYS A 38 -19.74 -6.69 -28.97
N VAL A 39 -19.08 -7.12 -27.87
CA VAL A 39 -17.66 -6.87 -27.64
C VAL A 39 -16.83 -7.45 -28.77
N ARG A 40 -17.09 -8.71 -29.16
CA ARG A 40 -16.40 -9.39 -30.27
C ARG A 40 -16.48 -8.63 -31.59
N GLN A 41 -17.66 -8.18 -31.97
CA GLN A 41 -17.87 -7.40 -33.20
C GLN A 41 -17.11 -6.05 -33.10
N MET A 42 -17.23 -5.34 -32.00
CA MET A 42 -16.59 -4.03 -31.84
C MET A 42 -15.06 -4.13 -31.86
N VAL A 43 -14.47 -5.13 -31.20
CA VAL A 43 -13.03 -5.39 -31.24
C VAL A 43 -12.56 -5.75 -32.65
N ARG A 44 -13.25 -6.68 -33.33
CA ARG A 44 -12.90 -7.09 -34.71
C ARG A 44 -12.93 -5.94 -35.71
N HIS A 45 -13.82 -4.97 -35.54
CA HIS A 45 -13.92 -3.80 -36.42
C HIS A 45 -13.06 -2.64 -35.99
N SER A 46 -12.25 -2.81 -34.92
CA SER A 46 -11.28 -1.82 -34.55
C SER A 46 -10.05 -1.87 -35.45
N PRO A 47 -9.56 -0.74 -35.98
CA PRO A 47 -8.36 -0.71 -36.81
C PRO A 47 -7.15 -1.27 -36.05
N CYS A 48 -6.18 -1.81 -36.79
CA CYS A 48 -4.90 -2.23 -36.18
C CYS A 48 -4.23 -1.05 -35.46
N GLY A 49 -3.70 -1.32 -34.29
CA GLY A 49 -3.09 -0.29 -33.44
C GLY A 49 -4.08 0.51 -32.57
N SER A 50 -5.39 0.20 -32.67
CA SER A 50 -6.39 0.82 -31.79
C SER A 50 -6.22 0.37 -30.33
N ILE A 51 -6.51 1.29 -29.41
CA ILE A 51 -6.68 1.00 -28.00
C ILE A 51 -8.17 0.89 -27.70
N VAL A 52 -8.54 -0.23 -27.06
CA VAL A 52 -9.92 -0.50 -26.66
C VAL A 52 -9.96 -0.66 -25.15
N MET A 53 -10.87 0.04 -24.48
CA MET A 53 -11.15 -0.13 -23.06
C MET A 53 -12.53 -0.78 -22.90
N LEU A 54 -12.57 -1.88 -22.18
CA LEU A 54 -13.81 -2.55 -21.83
C LEU A 54 -14.42 -1.89 -20.58
N GLU A 55 -15.70 -2.18 -20.34
CA GLU A 55 -16.41 -1.75 -19.14
C GLU A 55 -15.85 -2.44 -17.88
N ASN A 56 -16.28 -2.00 -16.72
CA ASN A 56 -15.88 -2.48 -15.41
C ASN A 56 -16.19 -3.97 -15.26
N LEU A 57 -15.16 -4.81 -15.24
CA LEU A 57 -15.26 -6.27 -15.11
C LEU A 57 -16.03 -6.68 -13.85
N ARG A 58 -15.97 -5.87 -12.79
CA ARG A 58 -16.68 -6.15 -11.52
C ARG A 58 -18.20 -5.97 -11.61
N PHE A 59 -18.75 -5.55 -12.73
CA PHE A 59 -20.19 -5.67 -12.98
C PHE A 59 -20.65 -7.12 -13.12
N TYR A 60 -19.71 -8.02 -13.33
CA TYR A 60 -19.88 -9.46 -13.36
C TYR A 60 -19.34 -10.06 -12.06
N LYS A 61 -20.20 -10.72 -11.28
CA LYS A 61 -19.81 -11.41 -10.04
C LYS A 61 -18.80 -12.52 -10.28
N GLU A 62 -18.78 -13.07 -11.48
CA GLU A 62 -17.87 -14.10 -11.97
C GLU A 62 -16.41 -13.60 -11.98
N GLU A 63 -16.19 -12.30 -12.08
CA GLU A 63 -14.85 -11.68 -12.02
C GLU A 63 -14.22 -11.93 -10.65
N GLU A 64 -14.91 -11.55 -9.57
CA GLU A 64 -14.38 -11.73 -8.21
C GLU A 64 -14.43 -13.19 -7.74
N ALA A 65 -15.23 -14.04 -8.38
CA ALA A 65 -15.30 -15.47 -8.13
C ALA A 65 -14.21 -16.29 -8.81
N ASP A 66 -13.29 -15.64 -9.55
CA ASP A 66 -12.25 -16.30 -10.34
C ASP A 66 -12.82 -17.36 -11.33
N ASP A 67 -13.95 -17.04 -11.95
CA ASP A 67 -14.69 -17.99 -12.76
C ASP A 67 -14.01 -18.26 -14.10
N MET A 68 -13.68 -19.53 -14.35
CA MET A 68 -13.01 -19.99 -15.56
C MET A 68 -13.86 -19.82 -16.83
N VAL A 69 -15.19 -19.91 -16.73
CA VAL A 69 -16.09 -19.75 -17.89
C VAL A 69 -16.12 -18.29 -18.30
N PHE A 70 -16.14 -17.40 -17.32
CA PHE A 70 -16.04 -15.97 -17.58
C PHE A 70 -14.68 -15.59 -18.18
N ALA A 71 -13.57 -16.10 -17.65
CA ALA A 71 -12.23 -15.88 -18.21
C ALA A 71 -12.13 -16.35 -19.68
N LYS A 72 -12.65 -17.54 -20.02
CA LYS A 72 -12.74 -18.03 -21.40
C LYS A 72 -13.62 -17.14 -22.27
N SER A 73 -14.74 -16.65 -21.74
CA SER A 73 -15.62 -15.73 -22.46
C SER A 73 -14.93 -14.39 -22.72
N LEU A 74 -14.16 -13.87 -21.78
CA LEU A 74 -13.38 -12.66 -21.92
C LEU A 74 -12.32 -12.82 -23.04
N ALA A 75 -11.50 -13.87 -22.98
CA ALA A 75 -10.50 -14.18 -23.99
C ALA A 75 -11.13 -14.34 -25.39
N LYS A 76 -12.25 -15.07 -25.49
CA LYS A 76 -12.97 -15.28 -26.75
C LYS A 76 -13.59 -14.00 -27.31
N SER A 77 -14.14 -13.14 -26.46
CA SER A 77 -14.80 -11.89 -26.86
C SER A 77 -13.81 -10.85 -27.35
N THR A 78 -12.64 -10.78 -26.72
CA THR A 78 -11.55 -9.89 -27.12
C THR A 78 -10.75 -10.45 -28.30
N GLY A 79 -10.73 -11.77 -28.51
CA GLY A 79 -9.87 -12.43 -29.49
C GLY A 79 -8.37 -12.22 -29.17
N ALA A 80 -8.03 -12.02 -27.90
CA ALA A 80 -6.67 -11.78 -27.46
C ALA A 80 -5.76 -12.97 -27.79
N ALA A 81 -4.58 -12.70 -28.31
CA ALA A 81 -3.55 -13.71 -28.59
C ALA A 81 -2.69 -14.02 -27.33
N PHE A 82 -2.58 -13.06 -26.43
CA PHE A 82 -1.86 -13.18 -25.14
C PHE A 82 -2.42 -12.20 -24.11
N PHE A 83 -2.09 -12.42 -22.87
CA PHE A 83 -2.44 -11.57 -21.73
C PHE A 83 -1.19 -10.93 -21.15
N VAL A 84 -1.29 -9.66 -20.77
CA VAL A 84 -0.26 -8.93 -20.02
C VAL A 84 -0.87 -8.46 -18.71
N GLN A 85 -0.35 -8.99 -17.59
CA GLN A 85 -0.73 -8.52 -16.26
C GLN A 85 0.13 -7.33 -15.89
N ASP A 86 -0.46 -6.13 -15.92
CA ASP A 86 0.22 -4.89 -15.52
C ASP A 86 -0.51 -4.14 -14.40
N GLY A 87 -1.59 -4.73 -13.90
CA GLY A 87 -2.42 -4.19 -12.82
C GLY A 87 -1.93 -4.64 -11.44
N PHE A 88 -0.77 -4.17 -10.96
CA PHE A 88 -0.19 -4.58 -9.69
C PHE A 88 -1.16 -4.45 -8.50
N GLY A 89 -1.94 -3.35 -8.44
CA GLY A 89 -2.92 -3.14 -7.37
C GLY A 89 -4.02 -4.20 -7.27
N ALA A 90 -4.23 -5.01 -8.31
CA ALA A 90 -5.18 -6.12 -8.32
C ALA A 90 -4.52 -7.50 -8.14
N ALA A 91 -3.18 -7.58 -8.24
CA ALA A 91 -2.44 -8.84 -8.26
C ALA A 91 -2.54 -9.67 -6.97
N HIS A 92 -2.94 -9.06 -5.85
CA HIS A 92 -3.14 -9.74 -4.57
C HIS A 92 -4.46 -10.53 -4.49
N ARG A 93 -5.26 -10.52 -5.58
CA ARG A 93 -6.56 -11.21 -5.63
C ARG A 93 -6.59 -12.18 -6.79
N ALA A 94 -7.07 -13.39 -6.52
CA ALA A 94 -7.44 -14.33 -7.57
C ALA A 94 -8.78 -13.89 -8.15
N HIS A 95 -8.76 -13.24 -9.31
CA HIS A 95 -9.93 -12.84 -10.08
C HIS A 95 -9.84 -13.45 -11.48
N ALA A 96 -10.99 -13.60 -12.16
CA ALA A 96 -11.01 -14.19 -13.50
C ALA A 96 -10.06 -13.51 -14.48
N SER A 97 -9.91 -12.16 -14.40
CA SER A 97 -9.04 -11.38 -15.26
C SER A 97 -7.59 -11.24 -14.77
N THR A 98 -7.25 -11.75 -13.59
CA THR A 98 -5.88 -11.69 -13.04
C THR A 98 -5.27 -13.07 -12.81
N HIS A 99 -6.10 -14.09 -12.59
CA HIS A 99 -5.69 -15.47 -12.31
C HIS A 99 -6.24 -16.44 -13.36
N ALA A 100 -7.56 -16.71 -13.44
CA ALA A 100 -8.10 -17.71 -14.38
C ALA A 100 -7.77 -17.44 -15.86
N ILE A 101 -7.59 -16.18 -16.25
CA ILE A 101 -7.21 -15.78 -17.61
C ILE A 101 -5.85 -16.34 -18.03
N THR A 102 -4.92 -16.54 -17.09
CA THR A 102 -3.59 -17.08 -17.39
C THR A 102 -3.64 -18.55 -17.82
N LEU A 103 -4.71 -19.25 -17.46
CA LEU A 103 -4.97 -20.62 -17.94
C LEU A 103 -5.64 -20.66 -19.32
N CYS A 104 -6.04 -19.50 -19.85
CA CYS A 104 -6.71 -19.37 -21.16
C CYS A 104 -5.78 -18.85 -22.25
N LEU A 105 -4.76 -18.08 -21.90
CA LEU A 105 -3.89 -17.35 -22.83
C LEU A 105 -2.42 -17.45 -22.38
N PRO A 106 -1.45 -17.43 -23.31
CA PRO A 106 -0.07 -17.12 -22.99
C PRO A 106 0.00 -15.80 -22.24
N SER A 107 0.65 -15.78 -21.07
CA SER A 107 0.55 -14.69 -20.11
C SER A 107 1.92 -14.18 -19.70
N PHE A 108 2.05 -12.85 -19.55
CA PHE A 108 3.30 -12.16 -19.26
C PHE A 108 3.11 -11.09 -18.20
N ALA A 109 4.16 -10.78 -17.44
CA ALA A 109 4.19 -9.60 -16.59
C ALA A 109 4.34 -8.34 -17.45
N GLY A 110 3.60 -7.29 -17.12
CA GLY A 110 3.81 -5.97 -17.65
C GLY A 110 4.91 -5.21 -16.90
N LEU A 111 5.37 -4.09 -17.47
CA LEU A 111 6.50 -3.32 -16.94
C LEU A 111 6.23 -2.71 -15.56
N LEU A 112 4.98 -2.32 -15.27
CA LEU A 112 4.61 -1.80 -13.96
C LEU A 112 4.62 -2.90 -12.91
N LEU A 113 4.02 -4.07 -13.23
CA LEU A 113 4.03 -5.22 -12.34
C LEU A 113 5.45 -5.67 -12.03
N GLU A 114 6.31 -5.79 -13.04
CA GLU A 114 7.72 -6.16 -12.89
C GLU A 114 8.47 -5.17 -11.98
N LYS A 115 8.29 -3.86 -12.22
CA LYS A 115 8.92 -2.80 -11.41
C LYS A 115 8.48 -2.88 -9.95
N GLU A 116 7.16 -2.92 -9.70
CA GLU A 116 6.59 -2.98 -8.36
C GLU A 116 7.09 -4.22 -7.60
N TYR A 117 6.98 -5.39 -8.22
CA TYR A 117 7.40 -6.66 -7.63
C TYR A 117 8.91 -6.66 -7.32
N THR A 118 9.73 -6.25 -8.28
CA THR A 118 11.19 -6.25 -8.14
C THR A 118 11.66 -5.28 -7.06
N MET A 119 11.12 -4.05 -7.05
CA MET A 119 11.53 -3.01 -6.10
C MET A 119 11.18 -3.40 -4.67
N ILE A 120 9.94 -3.88 -4.45
CA ILE A 120 9.49 -4.29 -3.12
C ILE A 120 10.23 -5.54 -2.64
N THR A 121 10.31 -6.57 -3.48
CA THR A 121 10.98 -7.83 -3.12
C THR A 121 12.45 -7.60 -2.80
N ARG A 122 13.17 -6.80 -3.61
CA ARG A 122 14.58 -6.50 -3.35
C ARG A 122 14.77 -5.77 -2.02
N ALA A 123 13.92 -4.80 -1.70
CA ALA A 123 13.99 -4.05 -0.44
C ALA A 123 13.69 -4.92 0.78
N MET A 124 12.85 -5.98 0.62
CA MET A 124 12.45 -6.85 1.72
C MET A 124 13.34 -8.07 1.87
N GLU A 125 13.84 -8.66 0.78
CA GLU A 125 14.60 -9.91 0.86
C GLU A 125 16.12 -9.72 0.91
N ALA A 126 16.63 -8.68 0.25
CA ALA A 126 18.07 -8.38 0.21
C ALA A 126 18.34 -6.88 0.48
N PRO A 127 17.90 -6.33 1.63
CA PRO A 127 18.08 -4.91 1.93
C PRO A 127 19.55 -4.58 2.19
N ALA A 128 20.01 -3.43 1.71
CA ALA A 128 21.20 -2.80 2.22
C ALA A 128 20.93 -2.32 3.66
N ARG A 129 21.88 -2.55 4.58
CA ARG A 129 21.71 -2.26 6.00
C ARG A 129 22.33 -0.91 6.39
N PRO A 130 21.72 -0.18 7.35
CA PRO A 130 20.54 -0.53 8.14
C PRO A 130 19.23 -0.47 7.33
N LEU A 131 18.31 -1.43 7.55
CA LEU A 131 16.93 -1.38 7.10
C LEU A 131 16.07 -0.73 8.18
N VAL A 132 15.47 0.39 7.84
CA VAL A 132 14.51 1.11 8.70
C VAL A 132 13.11 0.96 8.15
N ALA A 133 12.20 0.43 8.95
CA ALA A 133 10.78 0.41 8.66
C ALA A 133 10.09 1.58 9.36
N VAL A 134 9.23 2.31 8.64
CA VAL A 134 8.32 3.31 9.22
C VAL A 134 6.90 2.78 9.06
N ILE A 135 6.24 2.57 10.18
CA ILE A 135 4.87 2.06 10.22
C ILE A 135 3.98 3.08 10.93
N GLY A 136 2.88 3.42 10.28
CA GLY A 136 1.84 4.25 10.85
C GLY A 136 0.44 3.78 10.46
N GLY A 137 -0.54 4.69 10.52
CA GLY A 137 -1.94 4.39 10.25
C GLY A 137 -2.75 4.13 11.52
N ALA A 138 -3.98 3.58 11.37
CA ALA A 138 -4.93 3.55 12.47
C ALA A 138 -4.89 2.25 13.29
N LYS A 139 -4.82 1.08 12.64
CA LYS A 139 -5.04 -0.22 13.28
C LYS A 139 -3.80 -1.13 13.25
N VAL A 140 -3.52 -1.76 14.38
CA VAL A 140 -2.50 -2.80 14.52
C VAL A 140 -2.93 -4.06 13.76
N SER A 141 -4.22 -4.44 13.88
CA SER A 141 -4.79 -5.66 13.29
C SER A 141 -4.61 -5.73 11.77
N ASP A 142 -4.69 -4.58 11.09
CA ASP A 142 -4.54 -4.50 9.63
C ASP A 142 -3.09 -4.74 9.17
N LYS A 143 -2.11 -4.65 10.08
CA LYS A 143 -0.68 -4.68 9.77
C LYS A 143 0.13 -5.70 10.57
N ILE A 144 -0.52 -6.64 11.25
CA ILE A 144 0.16 -7.63 12.11
C ILE A 144 1.24 -8.39 11.32
N ASP A 145 0.88 -8.91 10.14
CA ASP A 145 1.81 -9.69 9.32
C ASP A 145 2.99 -8.83 8.85
N LEU A 146 2.73 -7.58 8.50
CA LEU A 146 3.76 -6.62 8.11
C LEU A 146 4.69 -6.28 9.28
N ILE A 147 4.14 -6.03 10.49
CA ILE A 147 4.94 -5.76 11.69
C ILE A 147 5.82 -6.97 12.02
N ARG A 148 5.27 -8.18 11.99
CA ARG A 148 6.04 -9.42 12.21
C ARG A 148 7.16 -9.56 11.19
N ARG A 149 6.86 -9.31 9.91
CA ARG A 149 7.87 -9.35 8.84
C ARG A 149 8.98 -8.32 9.07
N PHE A 150 8.64 -7.12 9.52
CA PHE A 150 9.65 -6.13 9.85
C PHE A 150 10.44 -6.49 11.12
N ILE A 151 9.82 -7.11 12.12
CA ILE A 151 10.58 -7.64 13.26
C ILE A 151 11.68 -8.59 12.75
N ASP A 152 11.38 -9.51 11.85
CA ASP A 152 12.38 -10.42 11.29
C ASP A 152 13.47 -9.70 10.49
N LYS A 153 13.10 -8.71 9.68
CA LYS A 153 13.97 -8.14 8.64
C LYS A 153 14.63 -6.81 9.03
N ALA A 154 13.92 -5.90 9.71
CA ALA A 154 14.40 -4.53 9.95
C ALA A 154 15.39 -4.46 11.13
N ASP A 155 16.28 -3.47 11.06
CA ASP A 155 17.18 -3.11 12.15
C ASP A 155 16.49 -2.14 13.14
N THR A 156 15.52 -1.35 12.65
CA THR A 156 14.69 -0.44 13.46
C THR A 156 13.31 -0.29 12.84
N ILE A 157 12.28 -0.25 13.68
CA ILE A 157 10.88 -0.03 13.30
C ILE A 157 10.38 1.22 14.00
N LEU A 158 10.10 2.28 13.25
CA LEU A 158 9.55 3.54 13.72
C LEU A 158 8.03 3.45 13.68
N ILE A 159 7.37 3.52 14.83
CA ILE A 159 5.92 3.33 14.97
C ILE A 159 5.25 4.68 15.23
N GLY A 160 4.32 5.09 14.36
CA GLY A 160 3.56 6.33 14.45
C GLY A 160 2.07 6.15 14.19
N GLY A 161 1.37 7.27 13.98
CA GLY A 161 -0.08 7.28 13.75
C GLY A 161 -0.89 6.82 14.96
N ALA A 162 -2.21 6.62 14.78
CA ALA A 162 -3.07 6.14 15.86
C ALA A 162 -2.69 4.73 16.35
N MET A 163 -2.01 3.95 15.51
CA MET A 163 -1.43 2.66 15.91
C MET A 163 -0.47 2.82 17.10
N ALA A 164 0.36 3.87 17.14
CA ALA A 164 1.27 4.13 18.26
C ALA A 164 0.52 4.30 19.57
N ASN A 165 -0.70 4.85 19.57
CA ASN A 165 -1.50 5.01 20.80
C ASN A 165 -1.87 3.65 21.40
N THR A 166 -2.16 2.64 20.55
CA THR A 166 -2.44 1.27 21.01
C THR A 166 -1.20 0.62 21.65
N PHE A 167 0.00 0.86 21.11
CA PHE A 167 1.25 0.42 21.73
C PHE A 167 1.55 1.15 23.05
N LEU A 168 1.32 2.47 23.11
CA LEU A 168 1.51 3.27 24.31
C LEU A 168 0.55 2.85 25.43
N GLN A 169 -0.74 2.60 25.09
CA GLN A 169 -1.72 2.07 26.04
C GLN A 169 -1.30 0.70 26.58
N PHE A 170 -0.80 -0.19 25.73
CA PHE A 170 -0.28 -1.50 26.14
C PHE A 170 0.91 -1.36 27.12
N LYS A 171 1.77 -0.35 26.97
CA LYS A 171 2.85 -0.04 27.90
C LYS A 171 2.38 0.67 29.18
N GLY A 172 1.07 0.94 29.33
CA GLY A 172 0.46 1.52 30.52
C GLY A 172 0.39 3.05 30.54
N TYR A 173 0.67 3.73 29.42
CA TYR A 173 0.50 5.17 29.33
C TYR A 173 -0.98 5.56 29.23
N GLN A 174 -1.32 6.70 29.86
CA GLN A 174 -2.61 7.34 29.64
C GLN A 174 -2.64 7.97 28.25
N ILE A 175 -3.72 7.75 27.52
CA ILE A 175 -3.84 8.18 26.12
C ILE A 175 -5.02 9.12 25.88
N GLY A 176 -5.70 9.56 26.96
CA GLY A 176 -6.83 10.47 26.89
C GLY A 176 -7.95 9.96 25.96
N LYS A 177 -8.36 10.81 25.04
CA LYS A 177 -9.37 10.50 24.00
C LYS A 177 -8.76 9.96 22.70
N SER A 178 -7.48 9.63 22.70
CA SER A 178 -6.79 9.15 21.49
C SER A 178 -7.44 7.88 20.94
N VAL A 179 -7.47 7.78 19.62
CA VAL A 179 -7.96 6.56 18.95
C VAL A 179 -7.02 5.40 19.27
N VAL A 180 -7.61 4.30 19.73
CA VAL A 180 -6.93 3.03 20.00
C VAL A 180 -7.72 1.89 19.41
N GLU A 181 -7.09 0.77 19.25
CA GLU A 181 -7.72 -0.47 18.85
C GLU A 181 -7.85 -1.41 20.06
N ASP A 182 -9.10 -1.65 20.47
CA ASP A 182 -9.38 -2.52 21.60
C ASP A 182 -9.08 -4.00 21.28
N GLY A 183 -8.82 -4.78 22.33
CA GLY A 183 -8.66 -6.23 22.20
C GLY A 183 -7.31 -6.69 21.63
N GLN A 184 -6.33 -5.79 21.46
CA GLN A 184 -5.03 -6.12 20.84
C GLN A 184 -3.93 -6.56 21.83
N GLN A 185 -4.27 -6.79 23.11
CA GLN A 185 -3.27 -7.09 24.15
C GLN A 185 -2.45 -8.35 23.84
N ASP A 186 -3.10 -9.42 23.37
CA ASP A 186 -2.40 -10.68 23.05
C ASP A 186 -1.55 -10.55 21.78
N VAL A 187 -2.02 -9.78 20.79
CA VAL A 187 -1.27 -9.48 19.58
C VAL A 187 -0.02 -8.68 19.91
N LEU A 188 -0.14 -7.62 20.73
CA LEU A 188 1.00 -6.80 21.15
C LEU A 188 1.97 -7.59 22.00
N ARG A 189 1.48 -8.43 22.92
CA ARG A 189 2.36 -9.34 23.69
C ARG A 189 3.17 -10.23 22.76
N GLY A 190 2.55 -10.79 21.71
CA GLY A 190 3.25 -11.59 20.71
C GLY A 190 4.27 -10.79 19.90
N ILE A 191 3.99 -9.52 19.56
CA ILE A 191 4.90 -8.61 18.87
C ILE A 191 6.12 -8.30 19.75
N TYR A 192 5.91 -7.94 21.01
CA TYR A 192 7.01 -7.67 21.95
C TYR A 192 7.85 -8.90 22.26
N GLN A 193 7.21 -10.09 22.35
CA GLN A 193 7.94 -11.34 22.52
C GLN A 193 8.83 -11.64 21.30
N ALA A 194 8.31 -11.55 20.10
CA ALA A 194 9.08 -11.75 18.86
C ALA A 194 10.25 -10.76 18.73
N ALA A 195 10.03 -9.51 19.14
CA ALA A 195 11.10 -8.52 19.19
C ALA A 195 12.18 -8.89 20.23
N ALA A 196 11.79 -9.32 21.44
CA ALA A 196 12.70 -9.76 22.49
C ALA A 196 13.48 -11.02 22.07
N ASP A 197 12.85 -11.97 21.39
CA ASP A 197 13.51 -13.16 20.87
C ASP A 197 14.60 -12.82 19.84
N LYS A 198 14.39 -11.74 19.05
CA LYS A 198 15.35 -11.30 18.02
C LYS A 198 16.54 -10.53 18.59
N VAL A 199 16.28 -9.54 19.47
CA VAL A 199 17.32 -8.57 19.89
C VAL A 199 17.69 -8.63 21.36
N GLY A 200 17.02 -9.47 22.15
CA GLY A 200 17.11 -9.45 23.62
C GLY A 200 16.10 -8.48 24.23
N PRO A 201 15.58 -8.80 25.43
CA PRO A 201 14.55 -7.99 26.07
C PRO A 201 14.99 -6.54 26.37
N GLU A 202 16.27 -6.31 26.59
CA GLU A 202 16.86 -5.00 26.88
C GLU A 202 16.94 -4.10 25.62
N HIS A 203 16.88 -4.65 24.40
CA HIS A 203 17.01 -3.93 23.15
C HIS A 203 15.69 -3.79 22.36
N VAL A 204 14.57 -4.22 22.95
CA VAL A 204 13.26 -4.16 22.29
C VAL A 204 12.88 -2.72 21.93
N ASP A 205 13.14 -1.74 22.79
CA ASP A 205 12.82 -0.33 22.55
C ASP A 205 13.81 0.35 21.56
N ASP A 206 14.92 -0.32 21.20
CA ASP A 206 15.82 0.08 20.11
C ASP A 206 15.29 -0.42 18.76
N LEU A 207 14.66 -1.61 18.74
CA LEU A 207 14.03 -2.16 17.56
C LEU A 207 12.65 -1.55 17.32
N LEU A 208 11.76 -1.53 18.33
CA LEU A 208 10.40 -0.99 18.27
C LEU A 208 10.39 0.43 18.86
N VAL A 209 10.62 1.42 18.01
CA VAL A 209 10.76 2.82 18.45
C VAL A 209 9.41 3.50 18.47
N LEU A 210 8.88 3.73 19.67
CA LEU A 210 7.66 4.49 19.91
C LEU A 210 7.93 5.99 20.05
N PRO A 211 6.91 6.87 19.84
CA PRO A 211 7.01 8.27 20.18
C PRO A 211 7.33 8.51 21.65
N LYS A 212 8.13 9.54 21.96
CA LYS A 212 8.39 10.07 23.30
C LYS A 212 7.49 11.25 23.66
N ASP A 213 6.97 11.90 22.62
CA ASP A 213 6.03 13.00 22.70
C ASP A 213 5.05 12.92 21.53
N VAL A 214 3.91 13.51 21.72
CA VAL A 214 2.82 13.55 20.73
C VAL A 214 2.28 14.96 20.56
N ALA A 215 1.75 15.25 19.40
CA ALA A 215 0.95 16.43 19.16
C ALA A 215 -0.51 16.08 19.37
N VAL A 216 -1.15 16.81 20.27
CA VAL A 216 -2.52 16.58 20.67
C VAL A 216 -3.45 17.66 20.13
N GLY A 217 -4.65 17.22 19.82
CA GLY A 217 -5.83 18.02 19.54
C GLY A 217 -7.00 17.58 20.41
N THR A 218 -8.19 18.02 20.07
CA THR A 218 -9.43 17.70 20.81
C THR A 218 -10.44 16.95 19.94
N ASP A 219 -10.32 17.02 18.62
CA ASP A 219 -11.27 16.47 17.65
C ASP A 219 -10.58 16.20 16.31
N THR A 220 -11.08 15.21 15.57
CA THR A 220 -10.63 14.87 14.21
C THR A 220 -11.40 15.63 13.12
N SER A 221 -12.49 16.31 13.45
CA SER A 221 -13.30 17.05 12.49
C SER A 221 -12.93 18.54 12.39
N ASP A 222 -12.26 19.12 13.40
CA ASP A 222 -11.86 20.52 13.41
C ASP A 222 -10.45 20.71 12.80
N ALA A 223 -10.42 21.12 11.53
CA ALA A 223 -9.17 21.43 10.81
C ALA A 223 -8.48 22.71 11.30
N THR A 224 -9.14 23.53 12.14
CA THR A 224 -8.62 24.83 12.62
C THR A 224 -7.95 24.73 13.99
N GLN A 225 -8.07 23.60 14.68
CA GLN A 225 -7.51 23.41 16.01
C GLN A 225 -5.98 23.55 16.04
N GLN A 226 -5.47 24.10 17.12
CA GLN A 226 -4.05 24.29 17.30
C GLN A 226 -3.37 23.00 17.74
N ARG A 227 -2.22 22.74 17.13
CA ARG A 227 -1.29 21.69 17.52
C ARG A 227 -0.61 22.06 18.84
N ARG A 228 -0.70 21.20 19.86
CA ARG A 228 0.02 21.33 21.12
C ARG A 228 0.82 20.05 21.38
N GLU A 229 2.07 20.16 21.74
CA GLU A 229 2.94 19.01 21.98
C GLU A 229 3.08 18.72 23.47
N VAL A 230 2.99 17.43 23.81
CA VAL A 230 3.14 16.95 25.19
C VAL A 230 3.98 15.66 25.21
N ALA A 231 4.75 15.47 26.28
CA ALA A 231 5.38 14.18 26.54
C ALA A 231 4.29 13.10 26.73
N ILE A 232 4.56 11.85 26.37
CA ILE A 232 3.57 10.77 26.44
C ILE A 232 3.04 10.55 27.86
N GLU A 233 3.85 10.83 28.90
CA GLU A 233 3.46 10.76 30.32
C GLU A 233 2.49 11.87 30.75
N ARG A 234 2.27 12.88 29.88
CA ARG A 234 1.47 14.09 30.18
C ARG A 234 0.26 14.24 29.27
N ILE A 235 -0.12 13.20 28.57
CA ILE A 235 -1.37 13.19 27.79
C ILE A 235 -2.53 13.32 28.78
N GLY A 236 -3.33 14.39 28.66
CA GLY A 236 -4.47 14.65 29.53
C GLY A 236 -5.72 13.85 29.09
N GLU A 237 -6.68 13.73 30.02
CA GLU A 237 -7.96 13.02 29.73
C GLU A 237 -8.75 13.59 28.56
N GLY A 238 -8.63 14.90 28.31
CA GLY A 238 -9.30 15.59 27.20
C GLY A 238 -8.51 15.58 25.90
N ASP A 239 -7.26 15.15 25.92
CA ASP A 239 -6.34 15.18 24.78
C ASP A 239 -6.56 13.99 23.83
N MET A 240 -6.36 14.25 22.56
CA MET A 240 -6.34 13.24 21.49
C MET A 240 -5.00 13.34 20.75
N ALA A 241 -4.13 12.34 20.88
CA ALA A 241 -2.87 12.28 20.14
C ALA A 241 -3.16 12.05 18.65
N LEU A 242 -2.82 13.04 17.84
CA LEU A 242 -3.10 13.07 16.41
C LEU A 242 -1.83 13.02 15.54
N ASP A 243 -0.66 13.32 16.11
CA ASP A 243 0.63 13.24 15.41
C ASP A 243 1.74 12.97 16.42
N ILE A 244 2.92 12.61 15.94
CA ILE A 244 4.13 12.55 16.76
C ILE A 244 4.64 13.96 17.05
N GLY A 245 5.25 14.18 18.25
CA GLY A 245 5.81 15.46 18.65
C GLY A 245 7.22 15.72 18.09
N SER A 246 7.76 16.90 18.38
CA SER A 246 9.06 17.36 17.83
C SER A 246 10.23 16.46 18.23
N GLN A 247 10.27 15.99 19.49
CA GLN A 247 11.35 15.11 19.95
C GLN A 247 11.31 13.75 19.25
N SER A 248 10.09 13.24 19.00
CA SER A 248 9.88 12.00 18.27
C SER A 248 10.27 12.16 16.80
N ILE A 249 9.92 13.29 16.17
CA ILE A 249 10.34 13.65 14.82
C ILE A 249 11.86 13.69 14.71
N ASP A 250 12.54 14.35 15.64
CA ASP A 250 14.02 14.44 15.64
C ASP A 250 14.65 13.05 15.77
N ARG A 251 14.10 12.18 16.63
CA ARG A 251 14.56 10.79 16.75
C ARG A 251 14.34 10.01 15.46
N PHE A 252 13.15 10.09 14.88
CA PHE A 252 12.82 9.37 13.64
C PHE A 252 13.69 9.83 12.47
N THR A 253 13.83 11.13 12.28
CA THR A 253 14.65 11.70 11.21
C THR A 253 16.14 11.36 11.39
N SER A 254 16.63 11.31 12.63
CA SER A 254 18.01 10.86 12.92
C SER A 254 18.23 9.40 12.52
N VAL A 255 17.29 8.50 12.80
CA VAL A 255 17.36 7.09 12.40
C VAL A 255 17.31 6.96 10.88
N ILE A 256 16.37 7.64 10.23
CA ILE A 256 16.18 7.64 8.78
C ILE A 256 17.45 8.10 8.04
N LYS A 257 18.12 9.13 8.56
CA LYS A 257 19.35 9.68 7.94
C LYS A 257 20.47 8.66 7.79
N HIS A 258 20.53 7.66 8.66
CA HIS A 258 21.58 6.64 8.64
C HIS A 258 21.16 5.33 7.96
N ALA A 259 19.91 5.22 7.53
CA ALA A 259 19.40 4.06 6.83
C ALA A 259 20.01 3.89 5.44
N LYS A 260 20.10 2.64 4.97
CA LYS A 260 20.45 2.29 3.58
C LYS A 260 19.25 1.69 2.82
N THR A 261 18.29 1.16 3.54
CA THR A 261 16.98 0.80 3.01
C THR A 261 15.90 1.35 3.93
N ILE A 262 14.90 1.96 3.36
CA ILE A 262 13.75 2.51 4.10
C ILE A 262 12.49 1.97 3.47
N VAL A 263 11.60 1.41 4.30
CA VAL A 263 10.26 0.99 3.87
C VAL A 263 9.24 1.71 4.72
N TRP A 264 8.37 2.50 4.08
CA TRP A 264 7.37 3.31 4.77
C TRP A 264 5.95 2.89 4.40
N ASN A 265 5.16 2.51 5.41
CA ASN A 265 3.76 2.10 5.25
C ASN A 265 2.86 2.70 6.34
N GLY A 266 2.07 3.67 6.00
CA GLY A 266 1.13 4.40 6.86
C GLY A 266 1.68 5.73 7.37
N PRO A 267 0.87 6.82 7.30
CA PRO A 267 1.22 8.10 7.87
C PRO A 267 1.49 8.00 9.37
N VAL A 268 2.44 8.79 9.88
CA VAL A 268 2.81 8.79 11.31
C VAL A 268 1.98 9.77 12.15
N GLY A 269 1.03 10.47 11.51
CA GLY A 269 0.08 11.39 12.11
C GLY A 269 -1.23 11.41 11.31
N PHE A 270 -2.22 12.19 11.77
CA PHE A 270 -3.52 12.36 11.11
C PHE A 270 -3.36 13.36 9.96
N SER A 271 -2.98 12.84 8.79
CA SER A 271 -2.55 13.62 7.62
C SER A 271 -3.68 14.43 6.94
N GLU A 272 -4.93 14.14 7.25
CA GLU A 272 -6.11 14.83 6.76
C GLU A 272 -6.22 16.25 7.34
N ILE A 273 -5.65 16.51 8.51
CA ILE A 273 -5.55 17.84 9.11
C ILE A 273 -4.12 18.35 8.98
N LYS A 274 -3.95 19.49 8.31
CA LYS A 274 -2.63 20.08 8.01
C LYS A 274 -1.73 20.23 9.24
N SER A 275 -2.27 20.66 10.39
CA SER A 275 -1.50 20.81 11.63
C SER A 275 -1.01 19.48 12.21
N PHE A 276 -1.61 18.37 11.87
CA PHE A 276 -1.25 17.02 12.34
C PHE A 276 -0.65 16.12 11.24
N SER A 277 -0.34 16.70 10.08
CA SER A 277 0.45 16.04 9.03
C SER A 277 1.95 16.31 9.16
N TYR A 278 2.37 17.07 10.17
CA TYR A 278 3.74 17.57 10.29
C TYR A 278 4.75 16.43 10.50
N GLY A 279 4.43 15.45 11.34
CA GLY A 279 5.26 14.25 11.52
C GLY A 279 5.51 13.50 10.22
N SER A 280 4.45 13.27 9.44
CA SER A 280 4.54 12.62 8.12
C SER A 280 5.34 13.45 7.13
N ALA A 281 5.15 14.78 7.11
CA ALA A 281 5.90 15.68 6.24
C ALA A 281 7.41 15.68 6.56
N ARG A 282 7.78 15.72 7.85
CA ARG A 282 9.18 15.66 8.28
C ARG A 282 9.81 14.30 7.99
N THR A 283 9.05 13.23 8.14
CA THR A 283 9.47 11.87 7.75
C THR A 283 9.74 11.80 6.25
N ALA A 284 8.82 12.30 5.41
CA ALA A 284 8.99 12.36 3.96
C ALA A 284 10.25 13.14 3.55
N LEU A 285 10.45 14.33 4.15
CA LEU A 285 11.65 15.15 3.90
C LEU A 285 12.95 14.43 4.29
N ALA A 286 12.95 13.74 5.44
CA ALA A 286 14.14 13.02 5.89
C ALA A 286 14.48 11.86 4.96
N ILE A 287 13.45 11.15 4.45
CA ILE A 287 13.63 10.06 3.48
C ILE A 287 14.16 10.62 2.16
N ALA A 288 13.53 11.66 1.62
CA ALA A 288 13.93 12.27 0.35
C ALA A 288 15.35 12.89 0.41
N ALA A 289 15.75 13.41 1.59
CA ALA A 289 17.10 13.94 1.80
C ALA A 289 18.19 12.86 1.91
N ASN A 290 17.82 11.60 2.17
CA ASN A 290 18.75 10.46 2.24
C ASN A 290 18.86 9.78 0.85
N SER A 291 19.48 10.48 -0.11
CA SER A 291 19.65 10.02 -1.49
C SER A 291 20.46 8.72 -1.66
N ASP A 292 21.23 8.33 -0.63
CA ASP A 292 22.02 7.09 -0.63
C ASP A 292 21.21 5.85 -0.25
N ALA A 293 19.99 6.04 0.24
CA ALA A 293 19.12 4.95 0.66
C ALA A 293 18.15 4.54 -0.47
N VAL A 294 17.88 3.24 -0.54
CA VAL A 294 16.72 2.73 -1.29
C VAL A 294 15.47 2.98 -0.44
N SER A 295 14.54 3.79 -0.93
CA SER A 295 13.31 4.14 -0.22
C SER A 295 12.08 3.63 -0.97
N ILE A 296 11.29 2.79 -0.29
CA ILE A 296 10.03 2.23 -0.78
C ILE A 296 8.89 2.79 0.05
N VAL A 297 7.96 3.45 -0.61
CA VAL A 297 6.70 3.93 0.01
C VAL A 297 5.58 3.00 -0.44
N GLY A 298 4.84 2.42 0.51
CA GLY A 298 3.73 1.52 0.24
C GLY A 298 2.50 1.83 1.08
N GLY A 299 1.36 1.31 0.63
CA GLY A 299 0.05 1.62 1.23
C GLY A 299 -0.60 2.86 0.63
N GLY A 300 -1.92 2.77 0.38
CA GLY A 300 -2.67 3.81 -0.33
C GLY A 300 -2.56 5.19 0.30
N ASP A 301 -2.79 5.28 1.62
CA ASP A 301 -2.77 6.56 2.35
C ASP A 301 -1.38 7.21 2.34
N THR A 302 -0.32 6.40 2.45
CA THR A 302 1.05 6.90 2.42
C THR A 302 1.43 7.40 1.03
N ALA A 303 1.12 6.61 0.00
CA ALA A 303 1.39 7.00 -1.39
C ALA A 303 0.61 8.28 -1.76
N ASP A 304 -0.68 8.33 -1.41
CA ASP A 304 -1.51 9.53 -1.64
C ASP A 304 -0.96 10.77 -0.92
N PHE A 305 -0.52 10.60 0.33
CA PHE A 305 0.12 11.68 1.11
C PHE A 305 1.39 12.18 0.41
N VAL A 306 2.30 11.27 0.04
CA VAL A 306 3.61 11.65 -0.55
C VAL A 306 3.45 12.34 -1.88
N LEU A 307 2.56 11.80 -2.76
CA LEU A 307 2.30 12.35 -4.09
C LEU A 307 1.64 13.73 -4.03
N LYS A 308 0.73 13.95 -3.09
CA LYS A 308 0.08 15.25 -2.92
C LYS A 308 0.95 16.27 -2.22
N TRP A 309 1.72 15.83 -1.23
CA TRP A 309 2.53 16.72 -0.39
C TRP A 309 3.79 17.20 -1.10
N GLY A 310 4.50 16.33 -1.83
CA GLY A 310 5.76 16.65 -2.49
C GLY A 310 5.60 17.55 -3.71
N GLY A 311 4.47 17.44 -4.42
CA GLY A 311 4.21 18.18 -5.67
C GLY A 311 5.14 17.78 -6.83
N ASP A 312 5.92 16.70 -6.67
CA ASP A 312 6.92 16.19 -7.59
C ASP A 312 6.68 14.73 -8.01
N ASP A 313 5.44 14.26 -7.88
CA ASP A 313 5.02 12.89 -8.20
C ASP A 313 5.87 11.80 -7.51
N GLY A 314 6.43 12.13 -6.33
CA GLY A 314 7.24 11.21 -5.53
C GLY A 314 8.69 11.05 -6.00
N ALA A 315 9.23 11.97 -6.80
CA ALA A 315 10.59 11.91 -7.34
C ALA A 315 11.70 11.84 -6.27
N GLY A 316 11.41 12.30 -5.03
CA GLY A 316 12.32 12.18 -3.89
C GLY A 316 12.46 10.76 -3.31
N PHE A 317 11.71 9.77 -3.83
CA PHE A 317 11.73 8.38 -3.36
C PHE A 317 12.18 7.44 -4.47
N THR A 318 12.86 6.34 -4.09
CA THR A 318 13.28 5.34 -5.08
C THR A 318 12.06 4.68 -5.73
N HIS A 319 11.02 4.42 -4.94
CA HIS A 319 9.76 3.86 -5.44
C HIS A 319 8.57 4.23 -4.54
N VAL A 320 7.54 4.78 -5.14
CA VAL A 320 6.23 4.98 -4.52
C VAL A 320 5.27 3.99 -5.17
N SER A 321 4.86 2.99 -4.39
CA SER A 321 4.01 1.90 -4.88
C SER A 321 2.57 2.40 -5.08
N THR A 322 2.01 2.07 -6.21
CA THR A 322 0.59 2.28 -6.53
C THR A 322 -0.30 1.09 -6.14
N GLY A 323 0.31 0.03 -5.60
CA GLY A 323 -0.34 -1.26 -5.36
C GLY A 323 -1.29 -1.32 -4.16
N GLY A 324 -1.25 -0.34 -3.24
CA GLY A 324 -2.14 -0.35 -2.06
C GLY A 324 -2.05 -1.64 -1.26
N GLY A 325 -3.13 -2.46 -1.27
CA GLY A 325 -3.17 -3.76 -0.59
C GLY A 325 -2.15 -4.76 -1.13
N ALA A 326 -1.92 -4.79 -2.45
CA ALA A 326 -0.95 -5.70 -3.05
C ALA A 326 0.48 -5.41 -2.57
N SER A 327 0.86 -4.14 -2.45
CA SER A 327 2.17 -3.78 -1.91
C SER A 327 2.33 -4.19 -0.45
N MET A 328 1.29 -4.01 0.36
CA MET A 328 1.31 -4.39 1.77
C MET A 328 1.43 -5.92 1.93
N GLU A 329 0.68 -6.70 1.15
CA GLU A 329 0.77 -8.16 1.18
C GLU A 329 2.14 -8.67 0.73
N LEU A 330 2.70 -8.09 -0.35
CA LEU A 330 4.03 -8.44 -0.82
C LEU A 330 5.12 -8.09 0.22
N MET A 331 5.05 -6.90 0.84
CA MET A 331 5.93 -6.50 1.95
C MET A 331 5.82 -7.43 3.15
N SER A 332 4.63 -7.99 3.41
CA SER A 332 4.39 -8.97 4.47
C SER A 332 4.91 -10.38 4.14
N GLY A 333 5.45 -10.58 2.95
CA GLY A 333 5.97 -11.87 2.48
C GLY A 333 4.91 -12.83 1.96
N LYS A 334 3.69 -12.33 1.68
CA LYS A 334 2.64 -13.14 1.07
C LYS A 334 2.88 -13.24 -0.44
N SER A 335 2.57 -14.40 -1.00
CA SER A 335 2.51 -14.55 -2.45
C SER A 335 1.28 -13.83 -3.02
N LEU A 336 1.39 -13.34 -4.23
CA LEU A 336 0.31 -12.65 -4.91
C LEU A 336 -0.27 -13.57 -6.00
N PRO A 337 -1.54 -13.99 -5.92
CA PRO A 337 -2.14 -14.92 -6.88
C PRO A 337 -1.96 -14.52 -8.34
N GLY A 338 -2.11 -13.21 -8.65
CA GLY A 338 -1.92 -12.71 -10.01
C GLY A 338 -0.46 -12.68 -10.49
N VAL A 339 0.52 -12.89 -9.60
CA VAL A 339 1.93 -13.08 -9.94
C VAL A 339 2.25 -14.58 -10.03
N GLU A 340 1.82 -15.38 -9.04
CA GLU A 340 2.03 -16.82 -9.02
C GLU A 340 1.47 -17.49 -10.30
N SER A 341 0.26 -17.07 -10.72
CA SER A 341 -0.35 -17.59 -11.94
C SER A 341 0.46 -17.33 -13.22
N LEU A 342 1.27 -16.28 -13.25
CA LEU A 342 2.19 -16.04 -14.37
C LEU A 342 3.38 -17.01 -14.34
N LEU A 343 3.90 -17.34 -13.15
CA LEU A 343 4.99 -18.29 -12.97
C LEU A 343 4.54 -19.72 -13.32
N ASP A 344 3.35 -20.11 -12.89
CA ASP A 344 2.76 -21.43 -13.13
C ASP A 344 2.40 -21.64 -14.61
N ALA A 345 2.01 -20.58 -15.33
CA ALA A 345 1.65 -20.64 -16.76
C ALA A 345 2.83 -21.11 -17.65
N TYR A 346 4.07 -20.99 -17.18
CA TYR A 346 5.26 -21.44 -17.92
C TYR A 346 5.77 -22.82 -17.52
N GLY A 347 5.23 -23.47 -16.46
CA GLY A 347 5.69 -24.75 -15.96
C GLY A 347 7.13 -24.72 -15.40
N PRO A 348 7.58 -25.73 -14.65
CA PRO A 348 8.96 -25.82 -14.18
C PRO A 348 9.89 -26.18 -15.35
N GLY A 349 10.33 -25.22 -16.16
CA GLY A 349 11.24 -25.52 -17.25
C GLY A 349 11.54 -24.46 -18.29
N VAL A 350 11.00 -23.27 -18.23
CA VAL A 350 11.33 -22.19 -19.18
C VAL A 350 11.88 -20.99 -18.43
N VAL A 351 13.12 -21.10 -18.00
CA VAL A 351 13.97 -19.94 -17.72
C VAL A 351 14.80 -19.71 -18.98
N HIS A 352 14.51 -18.64 -19.69
CA HIS A 352 15.37 -18.10 -20.75
C HIS A 352 15.92 -16.76 -20.34
#